data_d899bd801fb0bf3069202a43fa5888de
#
_entry.id   d899bd801fb0bf3069202a43fa5888de
#
_cell.length_a   1.000
_cell.length_b   1.000
_cell.length_c   1.000
_cell.angle_alpha   90.00
_cell.angle_beta   90.00
_cell.angle_gamma   90.00
#
_symmetry.space_group_name_H-M   'P 1'
#
loop_
_entity.id
_entity.type
_entity.pdbx_description
1 polymer ?
#
loop_
_entity_poly.entity_id
_entity_poly.type
_entity_poly.pdbx_seq_one_letter_code
_entity_poly.pdbx_strand_id
1 'polypeptide(L)'
;MTAIISSHGELLQLIYANEETIILNKPCGCLAVSDPPHENMYYAGWWRDIPKQPSNFHIFDYSVKQWVDPRSLQQVKDQKWSEIKSVREATEYGGFYFLDQIFDSDITSQSRIISASELGVDVDWTLKDNTVVLLSAEQLKKLRMALAQHVADCHIRS
;
A
#
# COMPACT_ATOMS: atom_id res chain seq x y z
N MET A 1 -27.35 29.21 11.69
CA MET A 1 -27.17 28.19 10.66
C MET A 1 -27.80 26.88 11.15
N THR A 2 -28.39 26.09 10.30
CA THR A 2 -29.05 24.83 10.68
C THR A 2 -28.44 23.69 9.91
N ALA A 3 -28.06 22.64 10.62
CA ALA A 3 -27.55 21.40 10.04
C ALA A 3 -28.71 20.43 9.78
N ILE A 4 -28.75 19.88 8.58
CA ILE A 4 -29.59 18.74 8.24
C ILE A 4 -28.74 17.48 8.39
N ILE A 5 -29.21 16.59 9.24
CA ILE A 5 -28.52 15.32 9.54
C ILE A 5 -29.38 14.13 9.16
N SER A 6 -28.74 13.01 8.82
CA SER A 6 -29.41 11.73 8.63
C SER A 6 -30.00 11.22 9.97
N SER A 7 -30.86 10.21 9.88
CA SER A 7 -31.35 9.49 11.10
C SER A 7 -30.23 8.89 11.95
N HIS A 8 -29.04 8.71 11.36
CA HIS A 8 -27.85 8.20 12.03
C HIS A 8 -26.85 9.27 12.44
N GLY A 9 -27.22 10.56 12.30
CA GLY A 9 -26.41 11.70 12.76
C GLY A 9 -25.26 12.10 11.84
N GLU A 10 -25.27 11.66 10.58
CA GLU A 10 -24.36 12.15 9.55
C GLU A 10 -24.77 13.55 9.11
N LEU A 11 -23.84 14.48 9.03
CA LEU A 11 -24.07 15.81 8.50
C LEU A 11 -24.27 15.73 6.97
N LEU A 12 -25.47 16.01 6.50
CA LEU A 12 -25.79 15.99 5.07
C LEU A 12 -25.65 17.37 4.43
N GLN A 13 -26.10 18.42 5.14
CA GLN A 13 -26.13 19.77 4.60
C GLN A 13 -26.18 20.82 5.72
N LEU A 14 -25.60 21.99 5.46
CA LEU A 14 -25.78 23.20 6.25
C LEU A 14 -26.66 24.18 5.47
N ILE A 15 -27.73 24.71 6.12
CA ILE A 15 -28.71 25.61 5.48
C ILE A 15 -28.74 26.94 6.22
N TYR A 16 -28.67 28.03 5.42
CA TYR A 16 -28.92 29.38 5.86
C TYR A 16 -30.31 29.81 5.38
N ALA A 17 -31.36 29.53 6.14
CA ALA A 17 -32.70 29.88 5.76
C ALA A 17 -33.57 30.07 7.01
N ASN A 18 -34.78 30.61 6.82
CA ASN A 18 -35.80 30.66 7.89
C ASN A 18 -36.39 29.25 8.13
N GLU A 19 -37.08 29.08 9.22
CA GLU A 19 -37.60 27.81 9.70
C GLU A 19 -38.56 27.15 8.69
N GLU A 20 -39.40 27.90 8.01
CA GLU A 20 -40.31 27.39 6.99
C GLU A 20 -39.56 26.79 5.78
N THR A 21 -38.53 27.49 5.32
CA THR A 21 -37.67 26.99 4.21
C THR A 21 -36.92 25.74 4.61
N ILE A 22 -36.44 25.63 5.85
CA ILE A 22 -35.76 24.46 6.38
C ILE A 22 -36.71 23.26 6.40
N ILE A 23 -37.94 23.44 6.91
CA ILE A 23 -38.95 22.36 6.94
C ILE A 23 -39.29 21.86 5.55
N LEU A 24 -39.47 22.78 4.57
CA LEU A 24 -39.81 22.44 3.17
C LEU A 24 -38.66 21.67 2.46
N ASN A 25 -37.42 21.99 2.78
CA ASN A 25 -36.24 21.39 2.12
C ASN A 25 -35.63 20.22 2.90
N LYS A 26 -36.13 19.90 4.08
CA LYS A 26 -35.64 18.78 4.88
C LYS A 26 -36.10 17.44 4.29
N PRO A 27 -35.18 16.54 3.85
CA PRO A 27 -35.56 15.24 3.35
C PRO A 27 -36.33 14.42 4.40
N CYS A 28 -37.20 13.52 3.92
CA CYS A 28 -37.92 12.62 4.80
C CYS A 28 -36.93 11.75 5.61
N GLY A 29 -37.16 11.62 6.93
CA GLY A 29 -36.30 10.85 7.82
C GLY A 29 -35.05 11.60 8.31
N CYS A 30 -34.81 12.84 7.86
CA CYS A 30 -33.72 13.68 8.34
C CYS A 30 -34.16 14.58 9.50
N LEU A 31 -33.21 15.02 10.31
CA LEU A 31 -33.41 15.94 11.43
C LEU A 31 -32.73 17.28 11.13
N ALA A 32 -33.34 18.36 11.62
CA ALA A 32 -32.74 19.69 11.62
C ALA A 32 -32.25 19.99 13.03
N VAL A 33 -30.98 20.32 13.18
CA VAL A 33 -30.32 20.60 14.46
C VAL A 33 -29.46 21.86 14.34
N SER A 34 -28.93 22.36 15.49
CA SER A 34 -27.91 23.41 15.42
C SER A 34 -26.69 22.98 14.62
N ASP A 35 -26.01 23.95 14.00
CA ASP A 35 -24.78 23.68 13.27
C ASP A 35 -23.67 23.10 14.14
N PRO A 36 -22.79 22.27 13.58
CA PRO A 36 -21.64 21.71 14.27
C PRO A 36 -20.59 22.81 14.55
N PRO A 37 -19.83 22.71 15.65
CA PRO A 37 -18.67 23.57 15.90
C PRO A 37 -17.59 23.52 14.81
N HIS A 38 -17.43 22.37 14.15
CA HIS A 38 -16.53 22.17 13.01
C HIS A 38 -16.97 20.95 12.15
N GLU A 39 -16.34 20.76 10.98
CA GLU A 39 -16.80 19.83 9.96
C GLU A 39 -16.66 18.33 10.30
N ASN A 40 -15.66 17.97 11.11
CA ASN A 40 -15.36 16.55 11.41
C ASN A 40 -16.16 16.02 12.61
N MET A 41 -17.47 16.16 12.57
CA MET A 41 -18.37 15.79 13.67
C MET A 41 -19.56 14.95 13.21
N TYR A 42 -20.11 14.19 14.14
CA TYR A 42 -21.39 13.50 13.99
C TYR A 42 -22.33 13.86 15.14
N TYR A 43 -23.65 13.73 14.92
CA TYR A 43 -24.65 14.04 15.93
C TYR A 43 -25.18 12.77 16.62
N ALA A 44 -25.14 12.78 17.96
CA ALA A 44 -25.67 11.70 18.79
C ALA A 44 -26.38 12.26 20.03
N GLY A 45 -27.40 13.12 19.79
CA GLY A 45 -28.04 13.96 20.80
C GLY A 45 -27.31 15.28 21.02
N TRP A 46 -26.02 15.32 20.78
CA TRP A 46 -25.15 16.51 20.67
C TRP A 46 -24.02 16.21 19.68
N TRP A 47 -23.29 17.24 19.24
CA TRP A 47 -22.18 17.07 18.32
C TRP A 47 -20.97 16.42 19.00
N ARG A 48 -20.38 15.45 18.34
CA ARG A 48 -19.19 14.72 18.77
C ARG A 48 -18.18 14.63 17.64
N ASP A 49 -16.91 14.70 18.01
CA ASP A 49 -15.82 14.49 17.04
C ASP A 49 -15.84 13.08 16.47
N ILE A 50 -15.63 12.99 15.16
CA ILE A 50 -15.32 11.72 14.53
C ILE A 50 -13.88 11.36 14.93
N PRO A 51 -13.63 10.18 15.54
CA PRO A 51 -12.28 9.76 15.90
C PRO A 51 -11.35 9.73 14.69
N LYS A 52 -10.04 9.80 14.92
CA LYS A 52 -9.06 9.72 13.84
C LYS A 52 -9.26 8.43 13.03
N GLN A 53 -9.27 8.56 11.69
CA GLN A 53 -9.38 7.43 10.77
C GLN A 53 -8.20 6.46 10.94
N PRO A 54 -8.45 5.16 11.16
CA PRO A 54 -7.39 4.17 11.37
C PRO A 54 -6.53 3.92 10.12
N SER A 55 -7.15 3.90 8.94
CA SER A 55 -6.48 3.79 7.65
C SER A 55 -7.37 4.31 6.53
N ASN A 56 -6.78 4.53 5.35
CA ASN A 56 -7.50 5.01 4.16
C ASN A 56 -8.61 4.07 3.66
N PHE A 57 -8.67 2.85 4.18
CA PHE A 57 -9.70 1.86 3.80
C PHE A 57 -10.93 1.91 4.71
N HIS A 58 -10.82 2.53 5.88
CA HIS A 58 -11.93 2.62 6.81
C HIS A 58 -12.89 3.72 6.40
N ILE A 59 -14.18 3.44 6.51
CA ILE A 59 -15.29 4.42 6.41
C ILE A 59 -15.94 4.55 7.77
N PHE A 60 -16.41 5.74 8.12
CA PHE A 60 -17.12 5.95 9.37
C PHE A 60 -18.58 5.51 9.18
N ASP A 61 -18.99 4.48 9.90
CA ASP A 61 -20.37 4.02 9.91
C ASP A 61 -21.15 4.79 10.98
N TYR A 62 -22.01 5.69 10.51
CA TYR A 62 -22.83 6.54 11.37
C TYR A 62 -23.91 5.77 12.13
N SER A 63 -24.25 4.54 11.74
CA SER A 63 -25.24 3.73 12.46
C SER A 63 -24.64 3.16 13.75
N VAL A 64 -23.41 2.67 13.71
CA VAL A 64 -22.69 2.09 14.85
C VAL A 64 -21.68 3.06 15.49
N LYS A 65 -21.47 4.26 14.90
CA LYS A 65 -20.53 5.30 15.37
C LYS A 65 -19.09 4.81 15.46
N GLN A 66 -18.66 4.01 14.48
CA GLN A 66 -17.34 3.42 14.44
C GLN A 66 -16.76 3.42 13.03
N TRP A 67 -15.44 3.38 12.96
CA TRP A 67 -14.74 3.13 11.71
C TRP A 67 -14.84 1.63 11.38
N VAL A 68 -15.30 1.33 10.17
CA VAL A 68 -15.40 -0.04 9.66
C VAL A 68 -14.58 -0.18 8.39
N ASP A 69 -13.94 -1.31 8.21
CA ASP A 69 -13.29 -1.66 6.94
C ASP A 69 -14.34 -2.38 6.07
N PRO A 70 -14.81 -1.78 4.97
CA PRO A 70 -15.87 -2.36 4.13
C PRO A 70 -15.36 -3.51 3.25
N ARG A 71 -14.03 -3.76 3.23
CA ARG A 71 -13.46 -4.81 2.39
C ARG A 71 -13.81 -6.19 2.93
N SER A 72 -14.09 -7.12 2.04
CA SER A 72 -14.21 -8.53 2.40
C SER A 72 -12.85 -9.08 2.86
N LEU A 73 -12.88 -10.14 3.66
CA LEU A 73 -11.67 -10.85 4.08
C LEU A 73 -10.82 -11.29 2.87
N GLN A 74 -11.48 -11.67 1.77
CA GLN A 74 -10.76 -12.06 0.55
C GLN A 74 -10.01 -10.87 -0.07
N GLN A 75 -10.64 -9.70 -0.18
CA GLN A 75 -10.00 -8.49 -0.68
C GLN A 75 -8.78 -8.08 0.16
N VAL A 76 -8.88 -8.20 1.50
CA VAL A 76 -7.75 -7.92 2.40
C VAL A 76 -6.61 -8.92 2.17
N LYS A 77 -6.92 -10.21 2.02
CA LYS A 77 -5.92 -11.25 1.72
C LYS A 77 -5.25 -11.02 0.37
N ASP A 78 -6.03 -10.72 -0.67
CA ASP A 78 -5.51 -10.51 -2.03
C ASP A 78 -4.59 -9.28 -2.08
N GLN A 79 -4.96 -8.21 -1.38
CA GLN A 79 -4.11 -7.03 -1.25
C GLN A 79 -2.81 -7.35 -0.53
N LYS A 80 -2.88 -8.02 0.63
CA LYS A 80 -1.69 -8.45 1.37
C LYS A 80 -0.78 -9.35 0.55
N TRP A 81 -1.38 -10.28 -0.19
CA TRP A 81 -0.63 -11.15 -1.08
C TRP A 81 0.05 -10.39 -2.22
N SER A 82 -0.61 -9.38 -2.78
CA SER A 82 -0.01 -8.49 -3.78
C SER A 82 1.16 -7.69 -3.21
N GLU A 83 1.02 -7.14 -1.99
CA GLU A 83 2.09 -6.43 -1.28
C GLU A 83 3.32 -7.35 -1.07
N ILE A 84 3.11 -8.58 -0.59
CA ILE A 84 4.17 -9.57 -0.39
C ILE A 84 4.89 -9.88 -1.70
N LYS A 85 4.15 -10.12 -2.79
CA LYS A 85 4.74 -10.36 -4.12
C LYS A 85 5.58 -9.18 -4.59
N SER A 86 5.08 -7.95 -4.44
CA SER A 86 5.81 -6.75 -4.83
C SER A 86 7.11 -6.57 -4.06
N VAL A 87 7.09 -6.80 -2.74
CA VAL A 87 8.30 -6.74 -1.90
C VAL A 87 9.30 -7.83 -2.30
N ARG A 88 8.83 -9.03 -2.56
CA ARG A 88 9.67 -10.14 -3.04
C ARG A 88 10.34 -9.81 -4.36
N GLU A 89 9.57 -9.36 -5.36
CA GLU A 89 10.09 -8.97 -6.67
C GLU A 89 11.10 -7.82 -6.57
N ALA A 90 10.81 -6.81 -5.76
CA ALA A 90 11.74 -5.71 -5.52
C ALA A 90 13.06 -6.20 -4.89
N THR A 91 13.00 -7.19 -3.99
CA THR A 91 14.19 -7.78 -3.39
C THR A 91 14.96 -8.66 -4.38
N GLU A 92 14.25 -9.53 -5.10
CA GLU A 92 14.83 -10.46 -6.08
C GLU A 92 15.57 -9.71 -7.19
N TYR A 93 14.96 -8.63 -7.72
CA TYR A 93 15.54 -7.84 -8.81
C TYR A 93 16.36 -6.63 -8.34
N GLY A 94 16.46 -6.42 -7.04
CA GLY A 94 17.16 -5.30 -6.43
C GLY A 94 18.68 -5.40 -6.43
N GLY A 95 19.23 -6.52 -6.86
CA GLY A 95 20.66 -6.85 -6.80
C GLY A 95 21.04 -7.72 -5.59
N PHE A 96 22.20 -8.33 -5.63
CA PHE A 96 22.70 -9.20 -4.56
C PHE A 96 24.20 -9.03 -4.34
N TYR A 97 24.66 -9.40 -3.15
CA TYR A 97 26.06 -9.31 -2.76
C TYR A 97 26.83 -10.58 -3.15
N PHE A 98 28.00 -10.38 -3.78
CA PHE A 98 28.97 -11.42 -4.04
C PHE A 98 30.38 -10.82 -4.05
N LEU A 99 31.34 -11.41 -3.32
CA LEU A 99 32.72 -10.90 -3.15
C LEU A 99 32.76 -9.41 -2.74
N ASP A 100 31.97 -9.01 -1.74
CA ASP A 100 31.84 -7.64 -1.22
C ASP A 100 31.39 -6.60 -2.24
N GLN A 101 30.81 -7.03 -3.36
CA GLN A 101 30.31 -6.17 -4.43
C GLN A 101 28.83 -6.47 -4.70
N ILE A 102 28.15 -5.50 -5.30
CA ILE A 102 26.71 -5.63 -5.63
C ILE A 102 26.57 -5.92 -7.13
N PHE A 103 25.93 -7.02 -7.43
CA PHE A 103 25.59 -7.45 -8.79
C PHE A 103 24.11 -7.19 -9.06
N ASP A 104 23.80 -6.82 -10.31
CA ASP A 104 22.40 -6.74 -10.73
C ASP A 104 21.77 -8.12 -10.79
N SER A 105 20.49 -8.19 -10.41
CA SER A 105 19.70 -9.43 -10.41
C SER A 105 18.38 -9.31 -11.19
N ASP A 106 18.22 -8.30 -12.03
CA ASP A 106 17.11 -8.26 -12.97
C ASP A 106 17.14 -9.44 -13.95
N ILE A 107 16.03 -9.72 -14.62
CA ILE A 107 15.87 -10.89 -15.50
C ILE A 107 16.98 -10.98 -16.58
N THR A 108 17.39 -9.83 -17.11
CA THR A 108 18.47 -9.78 -18.12
C THR A 108 19.81 -10.12 -17.50
N SER A 109 20.11 -9.57 -16.34
CA SER A 109 21.35 -9.82 -15.59
C SER A 109 21.44 -11.28 -15.13
N GLN A 110 20.34 -11.87 -14.65
CA GLN A 110 20.26 -13.29 -14.32
C GLN A 110 20.65 -14.17 -15.54
N SER A 111 20.06 -13.90 -16.71
CA SER A 111 20.36 -14.63 -17.94
C SER A 111 21.82 -14.50 -18.37
N ARG A 112 22.40 -13.28 -18.23
CA ARG A 112 23.82 -13.00 -18.53
C ARG A 112 24.75 -13.76 -17.60
N ILE A 113 24.47 -13.79 -16.29
CA ILE A 113 25.26 -14.53 -15.30
C ILE A 113 25.26 -16.03 -15.64
N ILE A 114 24.10 -16.61 -15.98
CA ILE A 114 23.99 -18.01 -16.34
C ILE A 114 24.85 -18.29 -17.59
N SER A 115 24.68 -17.51 -18.65
CA SER A 115 25.42 -17.67 -19.92
C SER A 115 26.92 -17.52 -19.71
N ALA A 116 27.35 -16.47 -18.97
CA ALA A 116 28.77 -16.24 -18.70
C ALA A 116 29.42 -17.38 -17.90
N SER A 117 28.70 -17.99 -16.96
CA SER A 117 29.18 -19.10 -16.14
C SER A 117 29.49 -20.36 -16.95
N GLU A 118 28.94 -20.47 -18.17
CA GLU A 118 29.10 -21.61 -19.09
C GLU A 118 30.24 -21.41 -20.09
N LEU A 119 30.72 -20.16 -20.29
CA LEU A 119 31.77 -19.86 -21.25
C LEU A 119 33.14 -20.50 -20.91
N GLY A 120 33.44 -20.66 -19.63
CA GLY A 120 34.70 -21.24 -19.16
C GLY A 120 35.94 -20.35 -19.36
N VAL A 121 35.75 -19.05 -19.57
CA VAL A 121 36.78 -18.00 -19.71
C VAL A 121 36.55 -16.85 -18.74
N ASP A 122 37.59 -16.07 -18.52
CA ASP A 122 37.50 -14.87 -17.72
C ASP A 122 36.75 -13.77 -18.48
N VAL A 123 35.92 -12.98 -17.76
CA VAL A 123 35.03 -11.97 -18.37
C VAL A 123 35.10 -10.66 -17.57
N ASP A 124 35.22 -9.55 -18.28
CA ASP A 124 34.99 -8.22 -17.68
C ASP A 124 33.50 -8.04 -17.40
N TRP A 125 33.17 -7.82 -16.11
CA TRP A 125 31.79 -7.72 -15.65
C TRP A 125 31.50 -6.31 -15.11
N THR A 126 30.40 -5.72 -15.57
CA THR A 126 29.92 -4.43 -15.05
C THR A 126 29.02 -4.69 -13.84
N LEU A 127 29.37 -4.06 -12.71
CA LEU A 127 28.63 -4.10 -11.45
C LEU A 127 27.44 -3.15 -11.47
N LYS A 128 26.61 -3.23 -10.45
CA LYS A 128 25.45 -2.35 -10.26
C LYS A 128 25.78 -0.87 -10.17
N ASP A 129 26.95 -0.50 -9.69
CA ASP A 129 27.46 0.88 -9.62
C ASP A 129 28.17 1.34 -10.90
N ASN A 130 28.11 0.54 -11.98
CA ASN A 130 28.78 0.73 -13.26
C ASN A 130 30.31 0.60 -13.22
N THR A 131 30.90 0.12 -12.13
CA THR A 131 32.31 -0.26 -12.14
C THR A 131 32.51 -1.60 -12.85
N VAL A 132 33.72 -1.82 -13.41
CA VAL A 132 34.04 -3.06 -14.15
C VAL A 132 35.05 -3.87 -13.34
N VAL A 133 34.79 -5.16 -13.21
CA VAL A 133 35.67 -6.12 -12.54
C VAL A 133 35.94 -7.32 -13.43
N LEU A 134 37.14 -7.83 -13.41
CA LEU A 134 37.49 -9.07 -14.09
C LEU A 134 37.07 -10.25 -13.19
N LEU A 135 36.20 -11.12 -13.71
CA LEU A 135 35.78 -12.35 -13.03
C LEU A 135 36.38 -13.56 -13.77
N SER A 136 37.06 -14.41 -13.00
CA SER A 136 37.54 -15.66 -13.53
C SER A 136 36.41 -16.66 -13.83
N ALA A 137 36.64 -17.62 -14.68
CA ALA A 137 35.68 -18.68 -15.01
C ALA A 137 35.16 -19.41 -13.74
N GLU A 138 36.02 -19.59 -12.73
CA GLU A 138 35.62 -20.17 -11.42
C GLU A 138 34.71 -19.22 -10.61
N GLN A 139 35.05 -17.93 -10.59
CA GLN A 139 34.23 -16.91 -9.90
C GLN A 139 32.84 -16.77 -10.57
N LEU A 140 32.73 -16.86 -11.88
CA LEU A 140 31.46 -16.83 -12.60
C LEU A 140 30.56 -18.03 -12.23
N LYS A 141 31.12 -19.22 -12.03
CA LYS A 141 30.36 -20.37 -11.51
C LYS A 141 29.85 -20.14 -10.09
N LYS A 142 30.69 -19.57 -9.20
CA LYS A 142 30.31 -19.20 -7.84
C LYS A 142 29.27 -18.07 -7.83
N LEU A 143 29.39 -17.10 -8.71
CA LEU A 143 28.41 -16.01 -8.88
C LEU A 143 27.01 -16.56 -9.26
N ARG A 144 26.96 -17.53 -10.19
CA ARG A 144 25.71 -18.23 -10.53
C ARG A 144 25.08 -18.94 -9.32
N MET A 145 25.90 -19.60 -8.50
CA MET A 145 25.41 -20.25 -7.28
C MET A 145 24.88 -19.22 -6.27
N ALA A 146 25.59 -18.10 -6.09
CA ALA A 146 25.14 -17.01 -5.22
C ALA A 146 23.83 -16.39 -5.72
N LEU A 147 23.68 -16.19 -7.01
CA LEU A 147 22.42 -15.75 -7.62
C LEU A 147 21.28 -16.73 -7.34
N ALA A 148 21.50 -18.04 -7.56
CA ALA A 148 20.49 -19.06 -7.31
C ALA A 148 20.08 -19.09 -5.83
N GLN A 149 21.03 -18.92 -4.90
CA GLN A 149 20.74 -18.82 -3.47
C GLN A 149 19.93 -17.56 -3.15
N HIS A 150 20.31 -16.39 -3.71
CA HIS A 150 19.58 -15.13 -3.53
C HIS A 150 18.10 -15.27 -3.96
N VAL A 151 17.84 -15.81 -5.15
CA VAL A 151 16.48 -16.04 -5.65
C VAL A 151 15.72 -17.00 -4.72
N ALA A 152 16.34 -18.13 -4.32
CA ALA A 152 15.72 -19.07 -3.39
C ALA A 152 15.35 -18.41 -2.05
N ASP A 153 16.25 -17.61 -1.47
CA ASP A 153 16.01 -16.91 -0.21
C ASP A 153 14.85 -15.92 -0.31
N CYS A 154 14.66 -15.22 -1.43
CA CYS A 154 13.53 -14.33 -1.67
C CYS A 154 12.20 -15.10 -1.67
N HIS A 155 12.17 -16.32 -2.15
CA HIS A 155 10.96 -17.17 -2.19
C HIS A 155 10.65 -17.89 -0.88
N ILE A 156 11.64 -18.16 -0.04
CA ILE A 156 11.44 -18.80 1.28
C ILE A 156 10.88 -17.80 2.30
N ARG A 157 11.25 -16.51 2.18
CA ARG A 157 10.87 -15.45 3.14
C ARG A 157 9.54 -14.76 2.83
N SER A 158 8.83 -15.18 1.79
CA SER A 158 7.58 -14.55 1.31
C SER A 158 6.31 -15.30 1.73
#